data_04972032005c1b10cb7728eafdfbc973
#
_entry.id   04972032005c1b10cb7728eafdfbc973
#
_cell.length_a   1.000
_cell.length_b   1.000
_cell.length_c   1.000
_cell.angle_alpha   90.00
_cell.angle_beta   90.00
_cell.angle_gamma   90.00
#
_symmetry.space_group_name_H-M   'P 1'
#
loop_
_entity.id
_entity.type
_entity.pdbx_description
1 polymer ?
#
loop_
_entity_poly.entity_id
_entity_poly.type
_entity_poly.pdbx_seq_one_letter_code
_entity_poly.pdbx_strand_id
1 'polypeptide(L)'
;MTTKLMSKKYFGTDGIRGRVNQDKINGEMFFRFGLAAGTYFKNIKKSKQIAIIAKDTRLSGYTLEPALVSGLASAGMHVYTLGPLPTNGLAMLTKKMKANMGIMITASHNPYFDNGLKLFGPDGLKLSDKIEKKIEKLIDSKIINNLSNPKILGRVKRLENGTDKYIEILKKNFPSSFSLKGLKIAIDCANGAAHKSGPKLFESLGAKVFEIGNSPNGLNINDKCGSTFPNKIKALTKKHKADIGISLDGDADRIIICDEKGNIINGDKIIAMLAERWKRKKILKGGVIGTLMSNYGLENYFKDKKINFLRSDVGDRYVKEMMQKNKFNLGGEQSGHIILGKFATTGDGLLVALEVLFSMRKGKKASELFTKFEPTPQLLENVVVKDKSIIDTYKCKNAIKIASKIINGNGRMLVRKSG
;
A
#
# COMPACT_ATOMS: atom_id res chain seq x y z
N MET A 1 21.34 -3.79 -28.62
CA MET A 1 22.06 -4.17 -27.38
C MET A 1 21.09 -4.01 -26.22
N THR A 2 20.44 -5.09 -25.82
CA THR A 2 19.57 -5.14 -24.64
C THR A 2 20.45 -5.15 -23.40
N THR A 3 20.57 -4.01 -22.76
CA THR A 3 21.20 -3.92 -21.43
C THR A 3 20.47 -4.85 -20.48
N LYS A 4 21.10 -5.99 -20.17
CA LYS A 4 20.69 -6.91 -19.11
C LYS A 4 20.53 -6.07 -17.84
N LEU A 5 19.30 -5.72 -17.45
CA LEU A 5 19.04 -5.03 -16.19
C LEU A 5 19.59 -5.92 -15.09
N MET A 6 20.69 -5.52 -14.46
CA MET A 6 21.22 -6.20 -13.28
C MET A 6 20.09 -6.32 -12.26
N SER A 7 19.78 -7.52 -11.80
CA SER A 7 18.77 -7.78 -10.77
C SER A 7 19.13 -7.01 -9.49
N LYS A 8 18.14 -6.47 -8.81
CA LYS A 8 18.34 -5.84 -7.49
C LYS A 8 18.69 -6.94 -6.48
N LYS A 9 19.65 -6.64 -5.57
CA LYS A 9 20.16 -7.60 -4.58
C LYS A 9 19.25 -7.64 -3.33
N TYR A 10 18.83 -6.49 -2.84
CA TYR A 10 18.06 -6.35 -1.61
C TYR A 10 16.61 -5.96 -1.86
N PHE A 11 16.36 -5.00 -2.75
CA PHE A 11 15.04 -4.49 -3.05
C PHE A 11 14.25 -5.43 -3.96
N GLY A 12 13.03 -5.75 -3.55
CA GLY A 12 12.01 -6.41 -4.38
C GLY A 12 11.15 -5.40 -5.15
N THR A 13 9.93 -5.81 -5.53
CA THR A 13 8.94 -4.94 -6.21
C THR A 13 8.34 -3.89 -5.27
N ASP A 14 8.25 -4.19 -3.96
CA ASP A 14 7.65 -3.30 -2.95
C ASP A 14 8.58 -3.20 -1.73
N GLY A 15 9.75 -2.59 -1.91
CA GLY A 15 10.75 -2.44 -0.87
C GLY A 15 11.54 -3.73 -0.59
N ILE A 16 12.05 -3.84 0.63
CA ILE A 16 12.81 -5.00 1.12
C ILE A 16 11.93 -5.76 2.08
N ARG A 17 11.80 -7.07 1.93
CA ARG A 17 11.03 -7.93 2.83
C ARG A 17 11.75 -9.24 3.08
N GLY A 18 11.52 -9.84 4.24
CA GLY A 18 12.01 -11.16 4.60
C GLY A 18 11.70 -11.51 6.04
N ARG A 19 12.14 -12.70 6.43
CA ARG A 19 11.99 -13.19 7.79
C ARG A 19 12.96 -12.46 8.73
N VAL A 20 12.45 -12.05 9.89
CA VAL A 20 13.23 -11.33 10.90
C VAL A 20 14.37 -12.21 11.44
N ASN A 21 15.53 -11.61 11.69
CA ASN A 21 16.78 -12.22 12.10
C ASN A 21 17.35 -13.25 11.09
N GLN A 22 16.91 -13.14 9.83
CA GLN A 22 17.46 -13.90 8.72
C GLN A 22 17.92 -12.94 7.61
N ASP A 23 19.00 -13.29 6.90
CA ASP A 23 19.55 -12.55 5.76
C ASP A 23 19.58 -11.04 5.97
N LYS A 24 18.68 -10.33 5.28
CA LYS A 24 18.63 -8.88 5.16
C LYS A 24 17.68 -8.18 6.17
N ILE A 25 16.96 -8.92 7.02
CA ILE A 25 16.03 -8.34 7.99
C ILE A 25 16.55 -8.56 9.42
N ASN A 26 17.59 -7.86 9.77
CA ASN A 26 18.21 -7.84 11.09
C ASN A 26 18.76 -6.45 11.44
N GLY A 27 19.20 -6.26 12.69
CA GLY A 27 19.67 -4.96 13.18
C GLY A 27 20.90 -4.43 12.44
N GLU A 28 21.88 -5.29 12.11
CA GLU A 28 23.07 -4.89 11.36
C GLU A 28 22.70 -4.33 9.98
N MET A 29 21.88 -5.07 9.25
CA MET A 29 21.48 -4.66 7.92
C MET A 29 20.63 -3.39 7.95
N PHE A 30 19.77 -3.21 8.95
CA PHE A 30 18.97 -1.99 9.08
C PHE A 30 19.84 -0.77 9.43
N PHE A 31 20.90 -0.94 10.23
CA PHE A 31 21.90 0.10 10.42
C PHE A 31 22.57 0.47 9.09
N ARG A 32 23.04 -0.54 8.31
CA ARG A 32 23.65 -0.33 7.00
C ARG A 32 22.68 0.35 6.01
N PHE A 33 21.41 -0.06 5.98
CA PHE A 33 20.38 0.61 5.17
C PHE A 33 20.22 2.08 5.57
N GLY A 34 20.14 2.37 6.86
CA GLY A 34 20.04 3.73 7.37
C GLY A 34 21.22 4.59 6.97
N LEU A 35 22.44 4.09 7.16
CA LEU A 35 23.66 4.78 6.80
C LEU A 35 23.77 5.00 5.29
N ALA A 36 23.45 4.00 4.47
CA ALA A 36 23.51 4.10 3.01
C ALA A 36 22.45 5.07 2.46
N ALA A 37 21.20 4.96 2.92
CA ALA A 37 20.13 5.86 2.51
C ALA A 37 20.41 7.31 2.97
N GLY A 38 20.87 7.50 4.21
CA GLY A 38 21.26 8.81 4.73
C GLY A 38 22.40 9.43 3.92
N THR A 39 23.44 8.67 3.61
CA THR A 39 24.56 9.11 2.76
C THR A 39 24.07 9.52 1.37
N TYR A 40 23.22 8.71 0.75
CA TYR A 40 22.68 9.02 -0.57
C TYR A 40 21.89 10.33 -0.58
N PHE A 41 20.96 10.52 0.35
CA PHE A 41 20.10 11.70 0.37
C PHE A 41 20.82 12.98 0.85
N LYS A 42 21.80 12.86 1.75
CA LYS A 42 22.65 13.99 2.17
C LYS A 42 23.38 14.64 0.99
N ASN A 43 23.82 13.84 0.01
CA ASN A 43 24.57 14.33 -1.14
C ASN A 43 23.69 15.04 -2.19
N ILE A 44 22.36 14.95 -2.08
CA ILE A 44 21.44 15.55 -3.06
C ILE A 44 21.08 17.01 -2.73
N LYS A 45 21.01 17.38 -1.45
CA LYS A 45 20.66 18.74 -1.01
C LYS A 45 21.50 19.19 0.17
N LYS A 46 21.98 20.43 0.13
CA LYS A 46 22.73 21.06 1.24
C LYS A 46 21.82 21.64 2.37
N SER A 47 20.49 21.53 2.27
CA SER A 47 19.53 21.99 3.28
C SER A 47 19.40 21.02 4.46
N LYS A 48 18.61 21.36 5.49
CA LYS A 48 18.35 20.48 6.64
C LYS A 48 18.03 19.06 6.17
N GLN A 49 18.85 18.10 6.59
CA GLN A 49 18.74 16.71 6.22
C GLN A 49 17.77 16.01 7.16
N ILE A 50 16.56 15.72 6.69
CA ILE A 50 15.47 15.16 7.50
C ILE A 50 15.03 13.82 6.92
N ALA A 51 14.99 12.78 7.75
CA ALA A 51 14.31 11.52 7.50
C ALA A 51 13.12 11.37 8.44
N ILE A 52 12.01 10.84 7.95
CA ILE A 52 10.83 10.50 8.75
C ILE A 52 10.65 8.98 8.71
N ILE A 53 10.44 8.37 9.88
CA ILE A 53 10.23 6.93 10.02
C ILE A 53 8.86 6.66 10.63
N ALA A 54 8.11 5.77 10.03
CA ALA A 54 6.95 5.13 10.62
C ALA A 54 7.10 3.60 10.57
N LYS A 55 6.28 2.90 11.33
CA LYS A 55 6.26 1.43 11.35
C LYS A 55 4.83 0.90 11.51
N ASP A 56 4.67 -0.39 11.26
CA ASP A 56 3.50 -1.11 11.72
C ASP A 56 3.69 -1.57 13.20
N THR A 57 2.90 -2.51 13.64
CA THR A 57 2.83 -2.93 15.05
C THR A 57 3.67 -4.16 15.37
N ARG A 58 4.48 -4.67 14.43
CA ARG A 58 5.30 -5.87 14.62
C ARG A 58 6.29 -5.70 15.76
N LEU A 59 6.47 -6.75 16.58
CA LEU A 59 7.43 -6.79 17.68
C LEU A 59 8.85 -6.45 17.22
N SER A 60 9.24 -6.97 16.05
CA SER A 60 10.55 -6.70 15.45
C SER A 60 10.83 -5.22 15.15
N GLY A 61 9.78 -4.38 15.10
CA GLY A 61 9.94 -2.93 14.99
C GLY A 61 10.74 -2.32 16.15
N TYR A 62 10.76 -2.94 17.33
CA TYR A 62 11.55 -2.45 18.49
C TYR A 62 13.05 -2.65 18.32
N THR A 63 13.49 -3.60 17.50
CA THR A 63 14.92 -3.81 17.19
C THR A 63 15.34 -3.15 15.88
N LEU A 64 14.48 -3.21 14.87
CA LEU A 64 14.80 -2.72 13.53
C LEU A 64 14.77 -1.19 13.43
N GLU A 65 13.79 -0.52 14.07
CA GLU A 65 13.68 0.95 14.05
C GLU A 65 14.91 1.63 14.69
N PRO A 66 15.35 1.28 15.91
CA PRO A 66 16.53 1.88 16.52
C PRO A 66 17.82 1.69 15.70
N ALA A 67 18.00 0.50 15.10
CA ALA A 67 19.13 0.23 14.24
C ALA A 67 19.14 1.13 13.00
N LEU A 68 18.00 1.26 12.32
CA LEU A 68 17.82 2.15 11.17
C LEU A 68 18.05 3.63 11.55
N VAL A 69 17.49 4.07 12.67
CA VAL A 69 17.65 5.42 13.23
C VAL A 69 19.11 5.72 13.49
N SER A 70 19.84 4.80 14.13
CA SER A 70 21.27 4.93 14.39
C SER A 70 22.06 5.12 13.11
N GLY A 71 21.79 4.32 12.07
CA GLY A 71 22.46 4.47 10.77
C GLY A 71 22.21 5.82 10.10
N LEU A 72 20.96 6.29 10.10
CA LEU A 72 20.58 7.60 9.55
C LEU A 72 21.24 8.76 10.31
N ALA A 73 21.19 8.72 11.66
CA ALA A 73 21.80 9.75 12.50
C ALA A 73 23.31 9.78 12.33
N SER A 74 23.95 8.61 12.19
CA SER A 74 25.39 8.49 11.92
C SER A 74 25.79 9.02 10.54
N ALA A 75 24.85 9.02 9.56
CA ALA A 75 25.05 9.69 8.28
C ALA A 75 24.88 11.23 8.39
N GLY A 76 24.43 11.77 9.52
CA GLY A 76 24.17 13.20 9.73
C GLY A 76 22.76 13.64 9.40
N MET A 77 21.78 12.71 9.28
CA MET A 77 20.37 13.06 9.07
C MET A 77 19.64 13.25 10.40
N HIS A 78 18.86 14.31 10.50
CA HIS A 78 17.88 14.44 11.58
C HIS A 78 16.74 13.46 11.36
N VAL A 79 16.39 12.69 12.37
CA VAL A 79 15.37 11.62 12.26
C VAL A 79 14.16 11.97 13.11
N TYR A 80 12.98 11.92 12.48
CA TYR A 80 11.71 12.01 13.18
C TYR A 80 11.01 10.65 13.14
N THR A 81 10.73 10.06 14.31
CA THR A 81 9.98 8.81 14.42
C THR A 81 8.51 9.10 14.75
N LEU A 82 7.59 8.42 14.08
CA LEU A 82 6.14 8.60 14.21
C LEU A 82 5.46 7.47 15.00
N GLY A 83 6.16 6.33 15.17
CA GLY A 83 5.53 5.10 15.67
C GLY A 83 4.58 4.48 14.64
N PRO A 84 3.56 3.71 15.09
CA PRO A 84 2.61 3.09 14.19
C PRO A 84 1.76 4.12 13.43
N LEU A 85 1.87 4.09 12.09
CA LEU A 85 1.14 4.98 11.19
C LEU A 85 0.98 4.30 9.82
N PRO A 86 -0.18 4.45 9.14
CA PRO A 86 -0.36 3.94 7.78
C PRO A 86 0.71 4.39 6.79
N THR A 87 1.05 3.51 5.83
CA THR A 87 2.11 3.75 4.84
C THR A 87 1.91 5.09 4.11
N ASN A 88 0.70 5.39 3.63
CA ASN A 88 0.45 6.67 2.96
C ASN A 88 0.49 7.86 3.92
N GLY A 89 0.17 7.67 5.20
CA GLY A 89 0.34 8.71 6.23
C GLY A 89 1.80 9.16 6.33
N LEU A 90 2.75 8.21 6.31
CA LEU A 90 4.17 8.52 6.22
C LEU A 90 4.51 9.27 4.92
N ALA A 91 4.04 8.79 3.76
CA ALA A 91 4.30 9.42 2.47
C ALA A 91 3.80 10.88 2.42
N MET A 92 2.58 11.12 2.91
CA MET A 92 2.00 12.46 3.01
C MET A 92 2.78 13.37 3.96
N LEU A 93 3.19 12.86 5.12
CA LEU A 93 3.96 13.64 6.10
C LEU A 93 5.38 13.93 5.60
N THR A 94 6.01 13.00 4.88
CA THR A 94 7.31 13.22 4.23
C THR A 94 7.26 14.45 3.33
N LYS A 95 6.25 14.52 2.47
CA LYS A 95 6.04 15.67 1.59
C LYS A 95 5.68 16.94 2.34
N LYS A 96 4.72 16.88 3.29
CA LYS A 96 4.23 18.03 4.06
C LYS A 96 5.34 18.67 4.92
N MET A 97 6.20 17.85 5.51
CA MET A 97 7.31 18.31 6.34
C MET A 97 8.57 18.66 5.53
N LYS A 98 8.51 18.56 4.20
CA LYS A 98 9.64 18.80 3.30
C LYS A 98 10.88 17.96 3.67
N ALA A 99 10.64 16.73 4.17
CA ALA A 99 11.72 15.81 4.50
C ALA A 99 12.42 15.31 3.21
N ASN A 100 13.68 14.90 3.35
CA ASN A 100 14.44 14.35 2.23
C ASN A 100 13.97 12.94 1.87
N MET A 101 13.49 12.19 2.88
CA MET A 101 13.01 10.84 2.71
C MET A 101 12.04 10.43 3.80
N GLY A 102 11.19 9.45 3.46
CA GLY A 102 10.35 8.70 4.39
C GLY A 102 10.70 7.21 4.35
N ILE A 103 10.67 6.55 5.50
CA ILE A 103 10.93 5.10 5.61
C ILE A 103 9.79 4.46 6.40
N MET A 104 9.12 3.49 5.78
CA MET A 104 8.11 2.66 6.44
C MET A 104 8.70 1.29 6.76
N ILE A 105 8.68 0.92 8.04
CA ILE A 105 9.11 -0.40 8.52
C ILE A 105 7.88 -1.29 8.59
N THR A 106 7.74 -2.22 7.65
CA THR A 106 6.58 -3.08 7.50
C THR A 106 6.83 -4.24 6.54
N ALA A 107 6.06 -5.30 6.69
CA ALA A 107 5.88 -6.34 5.67
C ALA A 107 4.40 -6.44 5.21
N SER A 108 3.62 -5.33 5.31
CA SER A 108 2.23 -5.22 4.87
C SER A 108 1.35 -6.36 5.42
N HIS A 109 0.77 -7.20 4.57
CA HIS A 109 -0.14 -8.28 4.93
C HIS A 109 0.55 -9.60 5.37
N ASN A 110 1.89 -9.64 5.41
CA ASN A 110 2.62 -10.84 5.86
C ASN A 110 2.40 -11.09 7.37
N PRO A 111 2.65 -12.33 7.85
CA PRO A 111 2.63 -12.63 9.28
C PRO A 111 3.67 -11.82 10.09
N TYR A 112 3.52 -11.82 11.41
CA TYR A 112 4.34 -11.01 12.33
C TYR A 112 5.85 -11.30 12.28
N PHE A 113 6.23 -12.51 11.92
CA PHE A 113 7.63 -12.94 11.86
C PHE A 113 8.39 -12.42 10.63
N ASP A 114 7.70 -11.84 9.67
CA ASP A 114 8.29 -11.09 8.56
C ASP A 114 8.33 -9.60 8.88
N ASN A 115 9.32 -8.90 8.31
CA ASN A 115 9.36 -7.44 8.32
C ASN A 115 10.08 -6.94 7.07
N GLY A 116 10.23 -5.62 6.94
CA GLY A 116 10.87 -5.01 5.79
C GLY A 116 10.92 -3.51 5.88
N LEU A 117 11.29 -2.86 4.78
CA LEU A 117 11.21 -1.41 4.66
C LEU A 117 10.85 -0.97 3.24
N LYS A 118 10.04 0.10 3.18
CA LYS A 118 9.67 0.83 1.97
C LYS A 118 10.25 2.24 2.04
N LEU A 119 10.90 2.69 0.97
CA LEU A 119 11.53 4.02 0.92
C LEU A 119 10.72 4.98 0.05
N PHE A 120 10.54 6.19 0.54
CA PHE A 120 9.85 7.28 -0.12
C PHE A 120 10.77 8.49 -0.30
N GLY A 121 10.71 9.12 -1.47
CA GLY A 121 11.40 10.36 -1.76
C GLY A 121 10.73 11.60 -1.15
N PRO A 122 11.31 12.79 -1.33
CA PRO A 122 10.79 14.04 -0.79
C PRO A 122 9.42 14.45 -1.35
N ASP A 123 9.02 13.87 -2.47
CA ASP A 123 7.72 14.01 -3.10
C ASP A 123 6.65 13.04 -2.56
N GLY A 124 7.04 12.14 -1.64
CA GLY A 124 6.19 11.08 -1.10
C GLY A 124 5.95 9.93 -2.07
N LEU A 125 6.72 9.82 -3.16
CA LEU A 125 6.69 8.69 -4.07
C LEU A 125 7.70 7.61 -3.64
N LYS A 126 7.40 6.34 -3.92
CA LYS A 126 8.38 5.25 -3.77
C LYS A 126 9.60 5.53 -4.64
N LEU A 127 10.79 5.12 -4.17
CA LEU A 127 12.03 5.35 -4.90
C LEU A 127 12.04 4.58 -6.23
N SER A 128 12.67 5.17 -7.24
CA SER A 128 12.90 4.48 -8.52
C SER A 128 13.98 3.40 -8.39
N ASP A 129 13.95 2.38 -9.28
CA ASP A 129 14.98 1.33 -9.34
C ASP A 129 16.40 1.88 -9.43
N LYS A 130 16.56 3.01 -10.13
CA LYS A 130 17.85 3.68 -10.27
C LYS A 130 18.39 4.18 -8.93
N ILE A 131 17.50 4.69 -8.07
CA ILE A 131 17.86 5.19 -6.73
C ILE A 131 18.11 4.00 -5.80
N GLU A 132 17.22 3.00 -5.80
CA GLU A 132 17.37 1.80 -5.00
C GLU A 132 18.72 1.10 -5.27
N LYS A 133 19.09 0.91 -6.55
CA LYS A 133 20.41 0.35 -6.94
C LYS A 133 21.60 1.17 -6.46
N LYS A 134 21.49 2.51 -6.42
CA LYS A 134 22.56 3.35 -5.86
C LYS A 134 22.69 3.15 -4.35
N ILE A 135 21.58 3.01 -3.64
CA ILE A 135 21.58 2.71 -2.20
C ILE A 135 22.17 1.31 -1.96
N GLU A 136 21.79 0.28 -2.76
CA GLU A 136 22.36 -1.06 -2.67
C GLU A 136 23.90 -1.06 -2.83
N LYS A 137 24.43 -0.31 -3.79
CA LYS A 137 25.88 -0.17 -3.96
C LYS A 137 26.56 0.43 -2.73
N LEU A 138 25.92 1.38 -2.06
CA LEU A 138 26.44 1.94 -0.82
C LEU A 138 26.42 0.92 0.33
N ILE A 139 25.37 0.10 0.43
CA ILE A 139 25.27 -0.96 1.45
C ILE A 139 26.42 -1.96 1.30
N ASP A 140 26.74 -2.35 0.07
CA ASP A 140 27.81 -3.31 -0.25
C ASP A 140 29.22 -2.71 -0.18
N SER A 141 29.35 -1.40 -0.08
CA SER A 141 30.64 -0.73 0.06
C SER A 141 31.20 -0.83 1.49
N LYS A 142 32.40 -0.29 1.71
CA LYS A 142 32.92 -0.04 3.07
C LYS A 142 32.11 1.07 3.74
N ILE A 143 30.82 0.80 4.00
CA ILE A 143 29.82 1.80 4.39
C ILE A 143 30.21 2.59 5.66
N ILE A 144 30.99 1.99 6.55
CA ILE A 144 31.47 2.64 7.79
C ILE A 144 32.33 3.89 7.46
N ASN A 145 32.96 3.96 6.30
CA ASN A 145 33.70 5.15 5.88
C ASN A 145 32.76 6.37 5.62
N ASN A 146 31.44 6.15 5.56
CA ASN A 146 30.43 7.21 5.38
C ASN A 146 29.88 7.79 6.70
N LEU A 147 30.44 7.42 7.85
CA LEU A 147 30.10 8.03 9.13
C LEU A 147 30.42 9.53 9.11
N SER A 148 29.49 10.33 9.60
CA SER A 148 29.67 11.78 9.66
C SER A 148 30.63 12.20 10.77
N ASN A 149 31.26 13.37 10.60
CA ASN A 149 32.02 14.00 11.68
C ASN A 149 31.13 14.16 12.92
N PRO A 150 31.65 13.96 14.15
CA PRO A 150 30.88 14.10 15.40
C PRO A 150 30.13 15.43 15.57
N LYS A 151 30.64 16.52 14.98
CA LYS A 151 29.99 17.86 15.02
C LYS A 151 28.70 17.94 14.21
N ILE A 152 28.45 17.02 13.27
CA ILE A 152 27.29 17.04 12.34
C ILE A 152 26.45 15.77 12.40
N LEU A 153 26.47 15.08 13.54
CA LEU A 153 25.57 13.94 13.78
C LEU A 153 24.10 14.39 13.75
N GLY A 154 23.24 13.52 13.23
CA GLY A 154 21.80 13.76 13.20
C GLY A 154 21.17 13.70 14.60
N ARG A 155 20.15 14.53 14.83
CA ARG A 155 19.35 14.48 16.06
C ARG A 155 18.11 13.63 15.84
N VAL A 156 17.70 12.91 16.86
CA VAL A 156 16.50 12.05 16.83
C VAL A 156 15.40 12.68 17.67
N LYS A 157 14.20 12.76 17.14
CA LYS A 157 13.01 13.26 17.84
C LYS A 157 11.79 12.42 17.52
N ARG A 158 11.01 12.06 18.53
CA ARG A 158 9.69 11.46 18.35
C ARG A 158 8.63 12.55 18.13
N LEU A 159 7.75 12.34 17.17
CA LEU A 159 6.60 13.20 16.89
C LEU A 159 5.32 12.47 17.34
N GLU A 160 4.77 12.89 18.48
CA GLU A 160 3.61 12.26 19.09
C GLU A 160 2.30 12.49 18.31
N ASN A 161 2.20 13.57 17.56
CA ASN A 161 0.98 13.96 16.84
C ASN A 161 0.92 13.50 15.37
N GLY A 162 1.70 12.47 15.00
CA GLY A 162 1.72 11.93 13.62
C GLY A 162 0.34 11.47 13.15
N THR A 163 -0.39 10.75 13.99
CA THR A 163 -1.74 10.28 13.73
C THR A 163 -2.73 11.43 13.47
N ASP A 164 -2.69 12.47 14.31
CA ASP A 164 -3.61 13.61 14.16
C ASP A 164 -3.32 14.40 12.89
N LYS A 165 -2.07 14.64 12.59
CA LYS A 165 -1.66 15.29 11.35
C LYS A 165 -2.08 14.51 10.10
N TYR A 166 -2.02 13.19 10.15
CA TYR A 166 -2.49 12.34 9.06
C TYR A 166 -4.02 12.43 8.89
N ILE A 167 -4.78 12.31 9.98
CA ILE A 167 -6.24 12.47 9.98
C ILE A 167 -6.65 13.84 9.42
N GLU A 168 -5.98 14.91 9.84
CA GLU A 168 -6.21 16.25 9.29
C GLU A 168 -5.98 16.33 7.77
N ILE A 169 -4.91 15.70 7.27
CA ILE A 169 -4.63 15.67 5.84
C ILE A 169 -5.74 14.93 5.09
N LEU A 170 -6.18 13.79 5.62
CA LEU A 170 -7.28 13.03 5.01
C LEU A 170 -8.57 13.85 4.95
N LYS A 171 -8.95 14.48 6.06
CA LYS A 171 -10.18 15.29 6.14
C LYS A 171 -10.17 16.50 5.21
N LYS A 172 -9.02 17.12 4.98
CA LYS A 172 -8.87 18.27 4.06
C LYS A 172 -9.17 17.95 2.60
N ASN A 173 -9.21 16.68 2.22
CA ASN A 173 -9.59 16.26 0.87
C ASN A 173 -11.11 16.32 0.62
N PHE A 174 -11.90 16.57 1.65
CA PHE A 174 -13.35 16.60 1.61
C PHE A 174 -13.89 17.98 2.06
N PRO A 175 -15.13 18.33 1.67
CA PRO A 175 -15.74 19.57 2.14
C PRO A 175 -15.81 19.62 3.68
N SER A 176 -15.68 20.81 4.26
CA SER A 176 -15.78 21.00 5.74
C SER A 176 -17.11 20.51 6.32
N SER A 177 -18.19 20.52 5.52
CA SER A 177 -19.49 19.96 5.88
C SER A 177 -19.57 18.43 5.82
N PHE A 178 -18.47 17.73 5.47
CA PHE A 178 -18.47 16.29 5.43
C PHE A 178 -18.55 15.71 6.84
N SER A 179 -19.62 14.97 7.10
CA SER A 179 -19.91 14.32 8.38
C SER A 179 -20.41 12.90 8.12
N LEU A 180 -20.11 11.99 8.99
CA LEU A 180 -20.60 10.60 9.00
C LEU A 180 -21.62 10.37 10.11
N LYS A 181 -22.18 11.45 10.67
CA LYS A 181 -23.22 11.36 11.69
C LYS A 181 -24.40 10.49 11.22
N GLY A 182 -24.79 9.55 12.05
CA GLY A 182 -25.87 8.59 11.77
C GLY A 182 -25.39 7.28 11.12
N LEU A 183 -24.15 7.20 10.60
CA LEU A 183 -23.60 5.95 10.05
C LEU A 183 -22.97 5.09 11.14
N LYS A 184 -23.21 3.79 11.04
CA LYS A 184 -22.58 2.71 11.81
C LYS A 184 -21.50 2.06 10.93
N ILE A 185 -20.26 2.11 11.36
CA ILE A 185 -19.11 1.58 10.62
C ILE A 185 -18.46 0.48 11.43
N ALA A 186 -18.34 -0.71 10.86
CA ALA A 186 -17.49 -1.75 11.39
C ALA A 186 -16.08 -1.61 10.78
N ILE A 187 -15.02 -1.67 11.59
CA ILE A 187 -13.64 -1.59 11.10
C ILE A 187 -12.78 -2.72 11.66
N ASP A 188 -11.99 -3.33 10.78
CA ASP A 188 -10.92 -4.27 11.12
C ASP A 188 -9.57 -3.65 10.75
N CYS A 189 -8.79 -3.30 11.77
CA CYS A 189 -7.48 -2.67 11.62
C CYS A 189 -6.32 -3.68 11.51
N ALA A 190 -6.60 -4.98 11.36
CA ALA A 190 -5.60 -6.03 11.23
C ALA A 190 -4.56 -6.08 12.38
N ASN A 191 -4.84 -5.51 13.56
CA ASN A 191 -3.85 -5.20 14.60
C ASN A 191 -2.62 -4.45 14.06
N GLY A 192 -2.81 -3.66 13.00
CA GLY A 192 -1.76 -3.01 12.24
C GLY A 192 -1.62 -1.51 12.50
N ALA A 193 -0.98 -0.83 11.58
CA ALA A 193 -0.60 0.58 11.67
C ALA A 193 -1.80 1.54 11.82
N ALA A 194 -2.98 1.13 11.35
CA ALA A 194 -4.21 1.94 11.43
C ALA A 194 -5.00 1.76 12.74
N HIS A 195 -4.55 0.95 13.70
CA HIS A 195 -5.31 0.63 14.91
C HIS A 195 -5.79 1.86 15.71
N LYS A 196 -5.03 2.94 15.69
CA LYS A 196 -5.43 4.23 16.29
C LYS A 196 -6.09 5.17 15.28
N SER A 197 -5.51 5.28 14.08
CA SER A 197 -5.94 6.27 13.10
C SER A 197 -7.28 5.92 12.45
N GLY A 198 -7.59 4.65 12.24
CA GLY A 198 -8.82 4.20 11.60
C GLY A 198 -10.07 4.56 12.40
N PRO A 199 -10.24 4.05 13.63
CA PRO A 199 -11.38 4.40 14.48
C PRO A 199 -11.49 5.91 14.71
N LYS A 200 -10.40 6.55 15.15
CA LYS A 200 -10.36 7.99 15.43
C LYS A 200 -10.78 8.85 14.23
N LEU A 201 -10.41 8.46 13.01
CA LEU A 201 -10.81 9.18 11.79
C LEU A 201 -12.35 9.20 11.65
N PHE A 202 -13.00 8.04 11.72
CA PHE A 202 -14.44 7.93 11.50
C PHE A 202 -15.24 8.53 12.65
N GLU A 203 -14.83 8.34 13.90
CA GLU A 203 -15.42 8.98 15.07
C GLU A 203 -15.31 10.50 15.00
N SER A 204 -14.17 11.04 14.58
CA SER A 204 -13.96 12.48 14.42
C SER A 204 -14.85 13.12 13.33
N LEU A 205 -15.49 12.30 12.50
CA LEU A 205 -16.47 12.69 11.50
C LEU A 205 -17.92 12.39 11.96
N GLY A 206 -18.10 11.85 13.17
CA GLY A 206 -19.41 11.62 13.79
C GLY A 206 -20.02 10.24 13.56
N ALA A 207 -19.27 9.26 13.03
CA ALA A 207 -19.74 7.89 12.89
C ALA A 207 -19.77 7.15 14.23
N LYS A 208 -20.69 6.17 14.36
CA LYS A 208 -20.61 5.14 15.40
C LYS A 208 -19.72 4.01 14.90
N VAL A 209 -18.59 3.78 15.57
CA VAL A 209 -17.58 2.81 15.14
C VAL A 209 -17.63 1.55 16.00
N PHE A 210 -17.52 0.39 15.35
CA PHE A 210 -17.34 -0.92 15.98
C PHE A 210 -16.04 -1.51 15.47
N GLU A 211 -15.13 -1.88 16.37
CA GLU A 211 -13.74 -2.19 16.06
C GLU A 211 -13.38 -3.64 16.34
N ILE A 212 -12.54 -4.19 15.49
CA ILE A 212 -11.74 -5.41 15.73
C ILE A 212 -10.33 -5.22 15.17
N GLY A 213 -9.40 -6.06 15.58
CA GLY A 213 -8.02 -5.93 15.13
C GLY A 213 -7.37 -4.61 15.52
N ASN A 214 -7.69 -4.06 16.70
CA ASN A 214 -7.20 -2.78 17.19
C ASN A 214 -6.38 -2.87 18.50
N SER A 215 -6.07 -4.09 18.94
CA SER A 215 -5.29 -4.37 20.15
C SER A 215 -3.98 -5.12 19.83
N PRO A 216 -3.02 -4.42 19.18
CA PRO A 216 -1.78 -5.05 18.74
C PRO A 216 -0.90 -5.44 19.94
N ASN A 217 -0.36 -6.66 19.92
CA ASN A 217 0.60 -7.16 20.90
C ASN A 217 1.99 -7.45 20.31
N GLY A 218 2.21 -7.06 19.04
CA GLY A 218 3.45 -7.29 18.31
C GLY A 218 3.52 -8.61 17.54
N LEU A 219 2.67 -9.58 17.86
CA LEU A 219 2.66 -10.94 17.30
C LEU A 219 1.36 -11.25 16.53
N ASN A 220 0.33 -10.43 16.68
CA ASN A 220 -1.01 -10.70 16.17
C ASN A 220 -1.41 -9.87 14.94
N ILE A 221 -0.47 -9.15 14.32
CA ILE A 221 -0.73 -8.41 13.09
C ILE A 221 -1.14 -9.36 11.95
N ASN A 222 -2.25 -9.05 11.26
CA ASN A 222 -2.85 -9.89 10.20
C ASN A 222 -3.24 -11.32 10.62
N ASP A 223 -3.18 -11.65 11.92
CA ASP A 223 -3.51 -13.01 12.39
C ASP A 223 -5.01 -13.23 12.37
N LYS A 224 -5.47 -13.97 11.37
CA LYS A 224 -6.89 -14.27 11.13
C LYS A 224 -7.78 -13.01 11.17
N CYS A 225 -7.27 -11.87 10.73
CA CYS A 225 -7.97 -10.58 10.66
C CYS A 225 -7.44 -9.74 9.49
N GLY A 226 -8.07 -8.61 9.23
CA GLY A 226 -7.69 -7.69 8.18
C GLY A 226 -8.16 -8.11 6.78
N SER A 227 -7.66 -7.41 5.77
CA SER A 227 -8.12 -7.52 4.38
C SER A 227 -7.89 -8.89 3.75
N THR A 228 -6.96 -9.69 4.26
CA THR A 228 -6.70 -11.07 3.82
C THR A 228 -7.59 -12.10 4.49
N PHE A 229 -8.33 -11.73 5.54
CA PHE A 229 -9.23 -12.61 6.28
C PHE A 229 -10.59 -11.94 6.57
N PRO A 230 -11.40 -11.66 5.54
CA PRO A 230 -12.57 -10.79 5.64
C PRO A 230 -13.76 -11.38 6.41
N ASN A 231 -13.70 -12.64 6.85
CA ASN A 231 -14.80 -13.28 7.58
C ASN A 231 -15.11 -12.58 8.92
N LYS A 232 -14.09 -12.04 9.60
CA LYS A 232 -14.30 -11.31 10.87
C LYS A 232 -15.06 -10.01 10.65
N ILE A 233 -14.70 -9.22 9.63
CA ILE A 233 -15.43 -7.98 9.35
C ILE A 233 -16.85 -8.25 8.89
N LYS A 234 -17.09 -9.32 8.13
CA LYS A 234 -18.43 -9.77 7.77
C LYS A 234 -19.29 -10.08 9.01
N ALA A 235 -18.75 -10.84 9.96
CA ALA A 235 -19.43 -11.17 11.22
C ALA A 235 -19.73 -9.91 12.04
N LEU A 236 -18.75 -9.00 12.19
CA LEU A 236 -18.92 -7.75 12.93
C LEU A 236 -19.97 -6.84 12.30
N THR A 237 -19.94 -6.68 10.97
CA THR A 237 -20.91 -5.87 10.21
C THR A 237 -22.34 -6.36 10.47
N LYS A 238 -22.58 -7.67 10.38
CA LYS A 238 -23.89 -8.28 10.63
C LYS A 238 -24.31 -8.16 12.10
N LYS A 239 -23.42 -8.46 13.05
CA LYS A 239 -23.70 -8.41 14.49
C LYS A 239 -24.21 -7.04 14.91
N HIS A 240 -23.59 -5.97 14.43
CA HIS A 240 -23.92 -4.60 14.83
C HIS A 240 -24.88 -3.91 13.88
N LYS A 241 -25.36 -4.60 12.83
CA LYS A 241 -26.18 -4.00 11.76
C LYS A 241 -25.50 -2.73 11.25
N ALA A 242 -24.19 -2.82 10.98
CA ALA A 242 -23.43 -1.69 10.49
C ALA A 242 -23.77 -1.42 9.02
N ASP A 243 -23.75 -0.15 8.63
CA ASP A 243 -24.04 0.27 7.26
C ASP A 243 -22.94 -0.15 6.28
N ILE A 244 -21.74 -0.35 6.81
CA ILE A 244 -20.56 -0.79 6.05
C ILE A 244 -19.52 -1.39 6.99
N GLY A 245 -18.80 -2.41 6.50
CA GLY A 245 -17.59 -2.94 7.10
C GLY A 245 -16.36 -2.57 6.29
N ILE A 246 -15.28 -2.20 6.95
CA ILE A 246 -14.00 -1.80 6.36
C ILE A 246 -12.91 -2.67 6.96
N SER A 247 -12.15 -3.36 6.12
CA SER A 247 -11.03 -4.21 6.54
C SER A 247 -9.74 -3.75 5.86
N LEU A 248 -8.73 -3.46 6.68
CA LEU A 248 -7.41 -2.98 6.25
C LEU A 248 -6.38 -4.11 6.37
N ASP A 249 -5.20 -3.93 5.79
CA ASP A 249 -4.05 -4.78 6.08
C ASP A 249 -3.08 -4.13 7.08
N GLY A 250 -2.01 -4.82 7.40
CA GLY A 250 -1.10 -4.44 8.49
C GLY A 250 -0.50 -3.04 8.39
N ASP A 251 -0.28 -2.50 7.21
CA ASP A 251 0.19 -1.12 7.00
C ASP A 251 -0.84 -0.20 6.34
N ALA A 252 -2.09 -0.70 6.23
CA ALA A 252 -3.29 0.02 5.80
C ALA A 252 -3.20 0.63 4.39
N ASP A 253 -2.37 0.06 3.52
CA ASP A 253 -2.31 0.46 2.12
C ASP A 253 -3.35 -0.26 1.25
N ARG A 254 -4.06 -1.26 1.82
CA ARG A 254 -5.14 -2.04 1.20
C ARG A 254 -6.44 -1.90 1.95
N ILE A 255 -7.55 -2.08 1.22
CA ILE A 255 -8.90 -2.11 1.75
C ILE A 255 -9.75 -3.19 1.09
N ILE A 256 -10.52 -3.88 1.91
CA ILE A 256 -11.66 -4.70 1.52
C ILE A 256 -12.89 -4.16 2.23
N ILE A 257 -14.02 -4.14 1.55
CA ILE A 257 -15.28 -3.65 2.11
C ILE A 257 -16.25 -4.82 2.29
N CYS A 258 -17.07 -4.72 3.32
CA CYS A 258 -18.24 -5.55 3.53
C CYS A 258 -19.48 -4.65 3.47
N ASP A 259 -20.46 -4.97 2.62
CA ASP A 259 -21.71 -4.23 2.60
C ASP A 259 -22.63 -4.62 3.80
N GLU A 260 -23.73 -3.90 4.00
CA GLU A 260 -24.67 -4.14 5.09
C GLU A 260 -25.36 -5.51 5.01
N LYS A 261 -25.31 -6.18 3.83
CA LYS A 261 -25.84 -7.54 3.63
C LYS A 261 -24.81 -8.62 3.96
N GLY A 262 -23.54 -8.24 4.16
CA GLY A 262 -22.44 -9.14 4.45
C GLY A 262 -21.72 -9.65 3.21
N ASN A 263 -21.88 -9.02 2.05
CA ASN A 263 -21.13 -9.35 0.84
C ASN A 263 -19.75 -8.69 0.89
N ILE A 264 -18.73 -9.44 0.53
CA ILE A 264 -17.35 -8.95 0.46
C ILE A 264 -17.11 -8.29 -0.91
N ILE A 265 -16.63 -7.08 -0.86
CA ILE A 265 -16.34 -6.20 -1.99
C ILE A 265 -14.84 -6.04 -2.14
N ASN A 266 -14.28 -6.59 -3.20
CA ASN A 266 -12.86 -6.53 -3.50
C ASN A 266 -12.46 -5.21 -4.20
N GLY A 267 -11.16 -5.04 -4.44
CA GLY A 267 -10.61 -3.85 -5.07
C GLY A 267 -11.19 -3.54 -6.45
N ASP A 268 -11.48 -4.54 -7.28
CA ASP A 268 -12.04 -4.33 -8.62
C ASP A 268 -13.44 -3.68 -8.56
N LYS A 269 -14.30 -4.12 -7.64
CA LYS A 269 -15.64 -3.51 -7.43
C LYS A 269 -15.54 -2.09 -6.86
N ILE A 270 -14.57 -1.86 -5.97
CA ILE A 270 -14.31 -0.51 -5.42
C ILE A 270 -13.82 0.42 -6.54
N ILE A 271 -12.86 -0.02 -7.34
CA ILE A 271 -12.33 0.74 -8.48
C ILE A 271 -13.42 1.06 -9.50
N ALA A 272 -14.31 0.10 -9.83
CA ALA A 272 -15.44 0.32 -10.73
C ALA A 272 -16.36 1.45 -10.24
N MET A 273 -16.73 1.41 -8.96
CA MET A 273 -17.56 2.44 -8.32
C MET A 273 -16.88 3.82 -8.33
N LEU A 274 -15.61 3.88 -7.97
CA LEU A 274 -14.85 5.13 -7.94
C LEU A 274 -14.67 5.72 -9.33
N ALA A 275 -14.37 4.89 -10.33
CA ALA A 275 -14.17 5.32 -11.71
C ALA A 275 -15.45 5.92 -12.31
N GLU A 276 -16.60 5.24 -12.14
CA GLU A 276 -17.89 5.78 -12.59
C GLU A 276 -18.23 7.10 -11.92
N ARG A 277 -18.07 7.17 -10.60
CA ARG A 277 -18.31 8.38 -9.83
C ARG A 277 -17.39 9.52 -10.26
N TRP A 278 -16.10 9.26 -10.41
CA TRP A 278 -15.12 10.27 -10.81
C TRP A 278 -15.35 10.74 -12.24
N LYS A 279 -15.74 9.84 -13.15
CA LYS A 279 -16.14 10.21 -14.52
C LYS A 279 -17.33 11.15 -14.49
N ARG A 280 -18.42 10.81 -13.79
CA ARG A 280 -19.63 11.65 -13.66
C ARG A 280 -19.33 13.01 -13.02
N LYS A 281 -18.37 13.08 -12.10
CA LYS A 281 -17.94 14.32 -11.44
C LYS A 281 -16.83 15.06 -12.20
N LYS A 282 -16.44 14.60 -13.38
CA LYS A 282 -15.33 15.15 -14.19
C LYS A 282 -13.99 15.21 -13.43
N ILE A 283 -13.78 14.28 -12.47
CA ILE A 283 -12.55 14.14 -11.68
C ILE A 283 -11.60 13.14 -12.35
N LEU A 284 -12.13 12.08 -12.98
CA LEU A 284 -11.34 11.05 -13.63
C LEU A 284 -10.52 11.67 -14.78
N LYS A 285 -9.20 11.45 -14.72
CA LYS A 285 -8.27 11.90 -15.77
C LYS A 285 -7.74 10.67 -16.52
N GLY A 286 -7.85 10.68 -17.84
CA GLY A 286 -7.35 9.67 -18.74
C GLY A 286 -8.14 8.35 -18.66
N GLY A 287 -8.10 7.67 -17.55
CA GLY A 287 -8.76 6.37 -17.34
C GLY A 287 -8.34 5.70 -16.04
N VAL A 288 -8.35 4.39 -16.04
CA VAL A 288 -8.04 3.53 -14.89
C VAL A 288 -6.91 2.57 -15.22
N ILE A 289 -5.96 2.40 -14.30
CA ILE A 289 -4.95 1.36 -14.37
C ILE A 289 -5.35 0.23 -13.43
N GLY A 290 -5.58 -0.97 -13.98
CA GLY A 290 -5.65 -2.21 -13.22
C GLY A 290 -4.37 -3.01 -13.35
N THR A 291 -4.40 -4.27 -12.91
CA THR A 291 -3.29 -5.20 -13.12
C THR A 291 -3.71 -6.36 -14.02
N LEU A 292 -2.74 -7.18 -14.38
CA LEU A 292 -3.01 -8.45 -15.07
C LEU A 292 -3.97 -9.37 -14.28
N MET A 293 -4.11 -9.16 -12.95
CA MET A 293 -5.01 -9.95 -12.09
C MET A 293 -6.43 -9.38 -12.02
N SER A 294 -6.69 -8.16 -12.48
CA SER A 294 -8.04 -7.57 -12.46
C SER A 294 -9.04 -8.43 -13.24
N ASN A 295 -10.23 -8.58 -12.69
CA ASN A 295 -11.28 -9.43 -13.27
C ASN A 295 -11.65 -9.00 -14.70
N TYR A 296 -12.00 -9.97 -15.56
CA TYR A 296 -12.38 -9.69 -16.93
C TYR A 296 -13.72 -8.92 -17.02
N GLY A 297 -14.65 -9.18 -16.10
CA GLY A 297 -15.90 -8.42 -15.99
C GLY A 297 -15.68 -6.93 -15.74
N LEU A 298 -14.60 -6.54 -15.02
CA LEU A 298 -14.25 -5.13 -14.83
C LEU A 298 -13.85 -4.46 -16.15
N GLU A 299 -13.08 -5.14 -16.99
CA GLU A 299 -12.68 -4.64 -18.30
C GLU A 299 -13.89 -4.42 -19.22
N ASN A 300 -14.80 -5.41 -19.30
CA ASN A 300 -16.04 -5.30 -20.05
C ASN A 300 -16.90 -4.13 -19.55
N TYR A 301 -17.06 -4.00 -18.22
CA TYR A 301 -17.78 -2.90 -17.62
C TYR A 301 -17.19 -1.54 -18.01
N PHE A 302 -15.88 -1.38 -18.00
CA PHE A 302 -15.26 -0.13 -18.41
C PHE A 302 -15.41 0.16 -19.90
N LYS A 303 -15.37 -0.87 -20.74
CA LYS A 303 -15.66 -0.74 -22.17
C LYS A 303 -17.08 -0.19 -22.38
N ASP A 304 -18.10 -0.77 -21.74
CA ASP A 304 -19.50 -0.33 -21.83
C ASP A 304 -19.68 1.10 -21.30
N LYS A 305 -18.96 1.46 -20.22
CA LYS A 305 -18.99 2.81 -19.66
C LYS A 305 -18.10 3.80 -20.41
N LYS A 306 -17.44 3.39 -21.49
CA LYS A 306 -16.46 4.24 -22.23
C LYS A 306 -15.42 4.87 -21.30
N ILE A 307 -14.86 4.05 -20.38
CA ILE A 307 -13.76 4.38 -19.49
C ILE A 307 -12.52 3.68 -20.01
N ASN A 308 -11.48 4.45 -20.26
CA ASN A 308 -10.19 3.90 -20.70
C ASN A 308 -9.61 3.00 -19.61
N PHE A 309 -9.23 1.76 -19.94
CA PHE A 309 -8.69 0.79 -18.99
C PHE A 309 -7.40 0.19 -19.52
N LEU A 310 -6.34 0.24 -18.74
CA LEU A 310 -5.05 -0.36 -19.07
C LEU A 310 -4.62 -1.30 -17.94
N ARG A 311 -3.88 -2.34 -18.28
CA ARG A 311 -3.36 -3.33 -17.34
C ARG A 311 -1.85 -3.18 -17.19
N SER A 312 -1.38 -3.02 -15.95
CA SER A 312 0.03 -3.13 -15.60
C SER A 312 0.39 -4.56 -15.21
N ASP A 313 1.68 -4.83 -15.05
CA ASP A 313 2.13 -5.97 -14.29
C ASP A 313 1.61 -5.91 -12.84
N VAL A 314 1.66 -7.06 -12.15
CA VAL A 314 1.21 -7.18 -10.75
C VAL A 314 2.21 -6.50 -9.82
N GLY A 315 1.70 -5.61 -9.00
CA GLY A 315 2.44 -4.81 -8.04
C GLY A 315 2.08 -3.33 -8.12
N ASP A 316 1.88 -2.72 -6.98
CA ASP A 316 1.44 -1.35 -6.83
C ASP A 316 2.38 -0.33 -7.50
N ARG A 317 3.65 -0.65 -7.54
CA ARG A 317 4.66 0.14 -8.22
C ARG A 317 4.38 0.23 -9.73
N TYR A 318 4.11 -0.90 -10.39
CA TYR A 318 3.81 -0.92 -11.83
C TYR A 318 2.52 -0.19 -12.15
N VAL A 319 1.51 -0.33 -11.27
CA VAL A 319 0.27 0.47 -11.36
C VAL A 319 0.62 1.95 -11.33
N LYS A 320 1.42 2.39 -10.35
CA LYS A 320 1.79 3.80 -10.19
C LYS A 320 2.62 4.35 -11.36
N GLU A 321 3.61 3.60 -11.82
CA GLU A 321 4.44 3.97 -12.97
C GLU A 321 3.58 4.13 -14.23
N MET A 322 2.65 3.21 -14.47
CA MET A 322 1.74 3.28 -15.62
C MET A 322 0.73 4.43 -15.50
N MET A 323 0.24 4.72 -14.28
CA MET A 323 -0.59 5.91 -14.02
C MET A 323 0.16 7.20 -14.39
N GLN A 324 1.43 7.32 -13.98
CA GLN A 324 2.26 8.50 -14.29
C GLN A 324 2.52 8.63 -15.80
N LYS A 325 2.91 7.53 -16.46
CA LYS A 325 3.20 7.48 -17.90
C LYS A 325 1.99 7.92 -18.74
N ASN A 326 0.79 7.47 -18.36
CA ASN A 326 -0.45 7.76 -19.09
C ASN A 326 -1.22 8.97 -18.55
N LYS A 327 -0.71 9.64 -17.50
CA LYS A 327 -1.38 10.75 -16.82
C LYS A 327 -2.77 10.39 -16.26
N PHE A 328 -2.94 9.11 -15.84
CA PHE A 328 -4.15 8.65 -15.19
C PHE A 328 -4.09 8.91 -13.68
N ASN A 329 -5.24 9.18 -13.09
CA ASN A 329 -5.30 9.51 -11.66
C ASN A 329 -6.05 8.48 -10.79
N LEU A 330 -6.45 7.36 -11.35
CA LEU A 330 -7.04 6.23 -10.62
C LEU A 330 -6.40 4.93 -11.08
N GLY A 331 -6.00 4.11 -10.14
CA GLY A 331 -5.48 2.77 -10.42
C GLY A 331 -5.49 1.91 -9.18
N GLY A 332 -5.32 0.60 -9.35
CA GLY A 332 -5.22 -0.31 -8.22
C GLY A 332 -5.33 -1.77 -8.61
N GLU A 333 -5.45 -2.59 -7.58
CA GLU A 333 -5.41 -4.04 -7.66
C GLU A 333 -6.67 -4.66 -7.04
N GLN A 334 -7.03 -5.84 -7.51
CA GLN A 334 -8.12 -6.64 -6.94
C GLN A 334 -7.93 -6.89 -5.44
N SER A 335 -6.68 -6.96 -4.96
CA SER A 335 -6.31 -7.12 -3.55
C SER A 335 -6.70 -5.94 -2.65
N GLY A 336 -7.21 -4.84 -3.23
CA GLY A 336 -7.63 -3.65 -2.49
C GLY A 336 -6.57 -2.56 -2.36
N HIS A 337 -5.38 -2.71 -2.96
CA HIS A 337 -4.42 -1.61 -3.04
C HIS A 337 -4.89 -0.62 -4.12
N ILE A 338 -5.44 0.51 -3.71
CA ILE A 338 -6.07 1.49 -4.61
C ILE A 338 -5.39 2.85 -4.45
N ILE A 339 -4.95 3.41 -5.57
CA ILE A 339 -4.24 4.69 -5.62
C ILE A 339 -5.19 5.77 -6.15
N LEU A 340 -5.55 6.70 -5.28
CA LEU A 340 -6.32 7.89 -5.61
C LEU A 340 -5.38 9.05 -5.95
N GLY A 341 -4.83 9.06 -7.15
CA GLY A 341 -3.72 9.94 -7.57
C GLY A 341 -4.02 11.45 -7.49
N LYS A 342 -5.27 11.83 -7.30
CA LYS A 342 -5.64 13.22 -6.96
C LYS A 342 -5.20 13.60 -5.54
N PHE A 343 -5.17 12.65 -4.62
CA PHE A 343 -5.03 12.89 -3.19
C PHE A 343 -3.78 12.24 -2.59
N ALA A 344 -3.31 11.13 -3.17
CA ALA A 344 -2.27 10.28 -2.62
C ALA A 344 -1.26 9.84 -3.67
N THR A 345 -0.06 9.48 -3.20
CA THR A 345 1.04 8.99 -4.05
C THR A 345 1.11 7.47 -4.09
N THR A 346 0.51 6.79 -3.13
CA THR A 346 0.43 5.33 -2.98
C THR A 346 -0.96 4.92 -2.50
N GLY A 347 -1.22 3.62 -2.33
CA GLY A 347 -2.48 3.12 -1.76
C GLY A 347 -2.74 3.61 -0.35
N ASP A 348 -4.02 3.83 -0.04
CA ASP A 348 -4.48 4.27 1.28
C ASP A 348 -5.89 3.76 1.54
N GLY A 349 -6.00 2.73 2.38
CA GLY A 349 -7.30 2.13 2.69
C GLY A 349 -8.27 3.09 3.39
N LEU A 350 -7.78 3.98 4.27
CA LEU A 350 -8.62 4.96 4.96
C LEU A 350 -9.12 6.07 4.01
N LEU A 351 -8.29 6.53 3.10
CA LEU A 351 -8.69 7.52 2.10
C LEU A 351 -9.72 6.94 1.13
N VAL A 352 -9.52 5.70 0.68
CA VAL A 352 -10.49 4.99 -0.16
C VAL A 352 -11.81 4.80 0.59
N ALA A 353 -11.77 4.42 1.87
CA ALA A 353 -12.95 4.32 2.72
C ALA A 353 -13.71 5.65 2.78
N LEU A 354 -13.01 6.78 2.99
CA LEU A 354 -13.66 8.09 3.00
C LEU A 354 -14.33 8.44 1.65
N GLU A 355 -13.71 8.12 0.51
CA GLU A 355 -14.31 8.32 -0.82
C GLU A 355 -15.58 7.47 -1.01
N VAL A 356 -15.58 6.24 -0.51
CA VAL A 356 -16.76 5.37 -0.50
C VAL A 356 -17.85 5.95 0.40
N LEU A 357 -17.53 6.28 1.65
CA LEU A 357 -18.46 6.86 2.63
C LEU A 357 -19.04 8.21 2.15
N PHE A 358 -18.24 9.03 1.49
CA PHE A 358 -18.71 10.27 0.86
C PHE A 358 -19.71 10.00 -0.27
N SER A 359 -19.68 8.82 -0.88
CA SER A 359 -20.64 8.39 -1.89
C SER A 359 -21.96 7.87 -1.26
N MET A 360 -21.90 7.28 -0.06
CA MET A 360 -23.08 6.79 0.69
C MET A 360 -23.95 7.89 1.24
N ARG A 361 -23.40 9.08 1.55
CA ARG A 361 -24.14 10.21 2.15
C ARG A 361 -25.41 10.68 1.43
N LYS A 362 -25.63 10.22 0.22
CA LYS A 362 -26.86 10.52 -0.54
C LYS A 362 -28.00 9.53 -0.25
N GLY A 363 -27.97 8.86 0.92
CA GLY A 363 -28.94 7.84 1.31
C GLY A 363 -28.79 6.50 0.62
N LYS A 364 -27.67 6.27 -0.09
CA LYS A 364 -27.38 5.00 -0.74
C LYS A 364 -26.79 4.00 0.24
N LYS A 365 -27.29 2.78 0.21
CA LYS A 365 -26.68 1.65 0.92
C LYS A 365 -25.38 1.22 0.27
N ALA A 366 -24.46 0.63 1.04
CA ALA A 366 -23.19 0.11 0.49
C ALA A 366 -23.46 -0.90 -0.62
N SER A 367 -24.41 -1.85 -0.45
CA SER A 367 -24.78 -2.82 -1.47
C SER A 367 -25.16 -2.20 -2.82
N GLU A 368 -25.85 -1.06 -2.82
CA GLU A 368 -26.26 -0.36 -4.04
C GLU A 368 -25.10 0.30 -4.78
N LEU A 369 -24.05 0.68 -4.06
CA LEU A 369 -22.87 1.31 -4.66
C LEU A 369 -22.03 0.33 -5.48
N PHE A 370 -21.99 -0.94 -5.08
CA PHE A 370 -21.07 -1.92 -5.61
C PHE A 370 -21.69 -2.91 -6.62
N THR A 371 -22.96 -2.78 -6.94
CA THR A 371 -23.65 -3.50 -8.03
C THR A 371 -23.29 -2.87 -9.38
N LYS A 372 -22.02 -2.89 -9.75
CA LYS A 372 -21.55 -2.25 -11.00
C LYS A 372 -21.38 -3.23 -12.15
N PHE A 373 -20.87 -4.39 -11.85
CA PHE A 373 -20.70 -5.49 -12.79
C PHE A 373 -20.72 -6.81 -12.03
N GLU A 374 -21.09 -7.87 -12.74
CA GLU A 374 -20.94 -9.23 -12.23
C GLU A 374 -19.53 -9.73 -12.57
N PRO A 375 -18.77 -10.21 -11.58
CA PRO A 375 -17.45 -10.76 -11.82
C PRO A 375 -17.55 -11.98 -12.74
N THR A 376 -16.74 -12.01 -13.78
CA THR A 376 -16.52 -13.25 -14.54
C THR A 376 -15.86 -14.28 -13.62
N PRO A 377 -16.29 -15.56 -13.65
CA PRO A 377 -15.65 -16.62 -12.88
C PRO A 377 -14.14 -16.62 -13.08
N GLN A 378 -13.38 -16.66 -11.99
CA GLN A 378 -11.92 -16.61 -12.02
C GLN A 378 -11.36 -17.73 -11.16
N LEU A 379 -10.52 -18.57 -11.76
CA LEU A 379 -9.77 -19.61 -11.08
C LEU A 379 -8.30 -19.17 -10.95
N LEU A 380 -7.74 -19.33 -9.76
CA LEU A 380 -6.31 -19.12 -9.48
C LEU A 380 -5.71 -20.43 -8.96
N GLU A 381 -4.78 -20.98 -9.73
CA GLU A 381 -4.06 -22.19 -9.35
C GLU A 381 -2.56 -21.92 -9.23
N ASN A 382 -1.95 -22.44 -8.17
CA ASN A 382 -0.50 -22.38 -7.97
C ASN A 382 0.09 -23.76 -8.27
N VAL A 383 0.91 -23.83 -9.31
CA VAL A 383 1.62 -25.05 -9.69
C VAL A 383 3.05 -24.98 -9.16
N VAL A 384 3.43 -25.94 -8.32
CA VAL A 384 4.80 -26.06 -7.82
C VAL A 384 5.65 -26.73 -8.89
N VAL A 385 6.73 -26.08 -9.29
CA VAL A 385 7.69 -26.55 -10.28
C VAL A 385 9.10 -26.52 -9.73
N LYS A 386 9.95 -27.48 -10.12
CA LYS A 386 11.37 -27.50 -9.74
C LYS A 386 12.15 -26.32 -10.33
N ASP A 387 11.81 -25.92 -11.55
CA ASP A 387 12.42 -24.79 -12.23
C ASP A 387 11.36 -23.88 -12.85
N LYS A 388 11.32 -22.63 -12.40
CA LYS A 388 10.39 -21.61 -12.90
C LYS A 388 10.65 -21.24 -14.37
N SER A 389 11.79 -21.59 -14.94
CA SER A 389 12.11 -21.31 -16.36
C SER A 389 11.30 -22.18 -17.33
N ILE A 390 10.64 -23.23 -16.86
CA ILE A 390 9.77 -24.09 -17.68
C ILE A 390 8.72 -23.30 -18.46
N ILE A 391 8.22 -22.19 -17.89
CA ILE A 391 7.23 -21.32 -18.55
C ILE A 391 7.80 -20.68 -19.85
N ASP A 392 9.11 -20.55 -19.95
CA ASP A 392 9.78 -19.93 -21.09
C ASP A 392 10.04 -20.94 -22.23
N THR A 393 9.83 -22.24 -21.97
CA THR A 393 10.04 -23.30 -22.97
C THR A 393 9.00 -23.23 -24.11
N TYR A 394 9.38 -23.69 -25.28
CA TYR A 394 8.48 -23.74 -26.45
C TYR A 394 7.20 -24.55 -26.17
N LYS A 395 7.34 -25.72 -25.50
CA LYS A 395 6.19 -26.57 -25.16
C LYS A 395 5.17 -25.84 -24.28
N CYS A 396 5.64 -25.18 -23.22
CA CYS A 396 4.76 -24.44 -22.31
C CYS A 396 4.12 -23.22 -23.00
N LYS A 397 4.88 -22.44 -23.76
CA LYS A 397 4.36 -21.31 -24.53
C LYS A 397 3.31 -21.73 -25.56
N ASN A 398 3.53 -22.87 -26.26
CA ASN A 398 2.57 -23.39 -27.23
C ASN A 398 1.29 -23.87 -26.53
N ALA A 399 1.39 -24.61 -25.43
CA ALA A 399 0.22 -25.02 -24.63
C ALA A 399 -0.60 -23.80 -24.15
N ILE A 400 0.06 -22.77 -23.61
CA ILE A 400 -0.60 -21.52 -23.22
C ILE A 400 -1.30 -20.86 -24.41
N LYS A 401 -0.68 -20.82 -25.58
CA LYS A 401 -1.25 -20.25 -26.79
C LYS A 401 -2.49 -21.00 -27.25
N ILE A 402 -2.46 -22.34 -27.22
CA ILE A 402 -3.61 -23.18 -27.58
C ILE A 402 -4.76 -22.96 -26.61
N ALA A 403 -4.50 -23.07 -25.31
CA ALA A 403 -5.50 -22.82 -24.27
C ALA A 403 -6.10 -21.41 -24.34
N SER A 404 -5.27 -20.39 -24.59
CA SER A 404 -5.74 -19.02 -24.78
C SER A 404 -6.67 -18.85 -25.98
N LYS A 405 -6.46 -19.62 -27.08
CA LYS A 405 -7.33 -19.60 -28.25
C LYS A 405 -8.70 -20.19 -27.95
N ILE A 406 -8.76 -21.25 -27.12
CA ILE A 406 -10.03 -21.93 -26.77
C ILE A 406 -10.95 -20.95 -26.00
N ILE A 407 -10.41 -20.11 -25.14
CA ILE A 407 -11.18 -19.15 -24.32
C ILE A 407 -11.32 -17.78 -24.98
N ASN A 408 -10.72 -17.55 -26.15
CA ASN A 408 -10.70 -16.25 -26.81
C ASN A 408 -12.12 -15.72 -27.05
N GLY A 409 -12.37 -14.48 -26.62
CA GLY A 409 -13.70 -13.85 -26.67
C GLY A 409 -14.59 -14.12 -25.44
N ASN A 410 -14.38 -15.21 -24.73
CA ASN A 410 -15.19 -15.61 -23.56
C ASN A 410 -14.44 -15.44 -22.23
N GLY A 411 -13.15 -15.13 -22.27
CA GLY A 411 -12.34 -15.01 -21.06
C GLY A 411 -10.89 -14.69 -21.34
N ARG A 412 -10.05 -14.85 -20.32
CA ARG A 412 -8.62 -14.59 -20.40
C ARG A 412 -7.83 -15.61 -19.58
N MET A 413 -6.76 -16.11 -20.13
CA MET A 413 -5.78 -16.95 -19.43
C MET A 413 -4.51 -16.15 -19.13
N LEU A 414 -4.00 -16.28 -17.92
CA LEU A 414 -2.74 -15.69 -17.48
C LEU A 414 -1.88 -16.78 -16.82
N VAL A 415 -0.69 -16.99 -17.34
CA VAL A 415 0.32 -17.86 -16.72
C VAL A 415 1.57 -17.02 -16.45
N ARG A 416 2.05 -17.03 -15.22
CA ARG A 416 3.21 -16.24 -14.81
C ARG A 416 4.04 -16.91 -13.72
N LYS A 417 5.29 -16.53 -13.61
CA LYS A 417 6.12 -16.89 -12.46
C LYS A 417 5.55 -16.24 -11.19
N SER A 418 5.41 -17.01 -10.12
CA SER A 418 5.15 -16.45 -8.81
C SER A 418 6.42 -15.79 -8.28
N GLY A 419 6.27 -14.61 -7.73
CA GLY A 419 7.37 -13.85 -7.13
C GLY A 419 7.91 -14.49 -5.87
#